data_835984c61352bbe9fc595b09264e99f5
#
_entry.id   835984c61352bbe9fc595b09264e99f5
#
_cell.length_a   1.000
_cell.length_b   1.000
_cell.length_c   1.000
_cell.angle_alpha   90.00
_cell.angle_beta   90.00
_cell.angle_gamma   90.00
#
_symmetry.space_group_name_H-M   'P 1'
#
loop_
_entity.id
_entity.type
_entity.pdbx_description
1 polymer ?
#
loop_
_entity_poly.entity_id
_entity_poly.type
_entity_poly.pdbx_seq_one_letter_code
_entity_poly.pdbx_strand_id
1 'polypeptide(L)'
;MANDGWEQGWHERNGGNLSYRVKPEEVEEVKENFEAREWNPIGTAVPNLAGEYFLVTGSGKYFRNVTIKPEDSICMIELDEKGENYRIVWGLVNGGRPTSELPSHLMNLEVKKLQDERYRVVYHAHTTNVIALTFVLPLEDKV
;
A
#
# COMPACT_ATOMS: atom_id res chain seq x y z
N MET A 1 7.11 5.01 -10.10
CA MET A 1 5.67 5.03 -9.74
C MET A 1 5.35 6.13 -8.72
N ALA A 2 5.86 6.14 -7.49
CA ALA A 2 5.54 7.20 -6.51
C ALA A 2 5.96 8.60 -6.98
N ASN A 3 7.19 8.76 -7.45
CA ASN A 3 7.70 10.02 -7.96
C ASN A 3 6.99 10.46 -9.24
N ASP A 4 6.75 9.54 -10.16
CA ASP A 4 6.11 9.84 -11.45
C ASP A 4 4.68 10.37 -11.24
N GLY A 5 3.92 9.74 -10.34
CA GLY A 5 2.57 10.20 -10.00
C GLY A 5 2.57 11.57 -9.32
N TRP A 6 3.58 11.84 -8.48
CA TRP A 6 3.73 13.17 -7.88
C TRP A 6 4.09 14.23 -8.95
N GLU A 7 4.99 13.96 -9.87
CA GLU A 7 5.36 14.85 -10.96
C GLU A 7 4.18 15.15 -11.89
N GLN A 8 3.26 14.18 -12.07
CA GLN A 8 2.01 14.37 -12.80
C GLN A 8 0.94 15.17 -12.02
N GLY A 9 1.20 15.53 -10.76
CA GLY A 9 0.25 16.24 -9.92
C GLY A 9 -0.92 15.38 -9.41
N TRP A 10 -0.77 14.05 -9.40
CA TRP A 10 -1.82 13.13 -8.95
C TRP A 10 -1.86 12.91 -7.43
N HIS A 11 -0.94 13.54 -6.71
CA HIS A 11 -0.79 13.40 -5.27
C HIS A 11 -0.64 14.79 -4.63
N GLU A 12 -1.75 15.48 -4.46
CA GLU A 12 -1.74 16.73 -3.71
C GLU A 12 -1.48 16.43 -2.21
N ARG A 13 -0.51 17.13 -1.63
CA ARG A 13 -0.10 16.92 -0.23
C ARG A 13 0.20 15.45 0.06
N ASN A 14 -0.61 14.82 0.91
CA ASN A 14 -0.57 13.40 1.28
C ASN A 14 -1.68 12.57 0.61
N GLY A 15 -2.24 13.06 -0.48
CA GLY A 15 -3.30 12.39 -1.24
C GLY A 15 -2.80 11.14 -1.93
N GLY A 16 -3.65 10.12 -1.96
CA GLY A 16 -3.34 8.82 -2.52
C GLY A 16 -2.43 7.95 -1.64
N ASN A 17 -2.27 6.70 -2.04
CA ASN A 17 -1.45 5.72 -1.33
C ASN A 17 -1.10 4.55 -2.25
N LEU A 18 -0.14 3.74 -1.82
CA LEU A 18 0.35 2.60 -2.59
C LEU A 18 0.65 1.44 -1.67
N SER A 19 0.34 0.23 -2.13
CA SER A 19 0.83 -1.00 -1.54
C SER A 19 1.37 -1.94 -2.62
N TYR A 20 2.43 -2.65 -2.25
CA TYR A 20 3.08 -3.67 -3.07
C TYR A 20 3.20 -4.96 -2.26
N ARG A 21 2.63 -6.04 -2.78
CA ARG A 21 2.79 -7.39 -2.25
C ARG A 21 4.17 -7.91 -2.62
N VAL A 22 5.07 -7.94 -1.67
CA VAL A 22 6.49 -8.24 -1.86
C VAL A 22 6.65 -9.71 -2.24
N LYS A 23 7.57 -10.01 -3.14
CA LYS A 23 7.84 -11.40 -3.53
C LYS A 23 8.68 -12.08 -2.44
N PRO A 24 8.50 -13.41 -2.24
CA PRO A 24 9.27 -14.13 -1.24
C PRO A 24 10.78 -13.97 -1.38
N GLU A 25 11.30 -14.01 -2.61
CA GLU A 25 12.73 -13.81 -2.88
C GLU A 25 13.23 -12.42 -2.49
N GLU A 26 12.42 -11.37 -2.70
CA GLU A 26 12.75 -9.99 -2.30
C GLU A 26 12.74 -9.85 -0.75
N VAL A 27 11.86 -10.57 -0.08
CA VAL A 27 11.81 -10.60 1.40
C VAL A 27 13.09 -11.21 1.96
N GLU A 28 13.53 -12.35 1.42
CA GLU A 28 14.75 -13.04 1.89
C GLU A 28 16.01 -12.17 1.75
N GLU A 29 16.08 -11.30 0.74
CA GLU A 29 17.21 -10.38 0.55
C GLU A 29 17.35 -9.31 1.65
N VAL A 30 16.24 -8.96 2.33
CA VAL A 30 16.21 -7.82 3.29
C VAL A 30 15.80 -8.23 4.70
N LYS A 31 15.39 -9.45 4.91
CA LYS A 31 14.81 -9.98 6.15
C LYS A 31 15.73 -9.82 7.37
N GLU A 32 17.04 -9.82 7.17
CA GLU A 32 18.03 -9.61 8.24
C GLU A 32 17.92 -8.21 8.88
N ASN A 33 17.31 -7.24 8.18
CA ASN A 33 17.12 -5.87 8.64
C ASN A 33 15.75 -5.64 9.30
N PHE A 34 14.96 -6.70 9.52
CA PHE A 34 13.63 -6.56 10.09
C PHE A 34 13.68 -6.44 11.61
N GLU A 35 12.96 -5.43 12.10
CA GLU A 35 12.72 -5.18 13.52
C GLU A 35 11.19 -5.19 13.76
N ALA A 36 10.66 -6.35 14.08
CA ALA A 36 9.23 -6.56 14.25
C ALA A 36 8.66 -5.76 15.43
N ARG A 37 7.61 -4.97 15.17
CA ARG A 37 6.84 -4.24 16.16
C ARG A 37 5.63 -5.06 16.65
N GLU A 38 4.79 -4.45 17.45
CA GLU A 38 3.55 -5.07 17.94
C GLU A 38 2.56 -5.38 16.83
N TRP A 39 1.76 -6.42 17.02
CA TRP A 39 0.65 -6.76 16.14
C TRP A 39 -0.50 -5.77 16.29
N ASN A 40 -1.08 -5.38 15.18
CA ASN A 40 -2.22 -4.48 15.08
C ASN A 40 -3.31 -5.12 14.21
N PRO A 41 -4.59 -4.97 14.55
CA PRO A 41 -5.67 -5.52 13.73
C PRO A 41 -5.74 -4.81 12.37
N ILE A 42 -5.98 -5.59 11.32
CA ILE A 42 -6.25 -5.06 9.98
C ILE A 42 -7.65 -4.43 9.93
N GLY A 43 -8.61 -4.98 10.67
CA GLY A 43 -10.03 -4.61 10.61
C GLY A 43 -10.83 -5.43 9.60
N THR A 44 -10.19 -6.37 8.93
CA THR A 44 -10.78 -7.39 8.05
C THR A 44 -9.90 -8.63 8.04
N ALA A 45 -10.38 -9.74 7.51
CA ALA A 45 -9.59 -10.96 7.33
C ALA A 45 -9.24 -11.16 5.84
N VAL A 46 -7.99 -11.47 5.57
CA VAL A 46 -7.44 -11.76 4.24
C VAL A 46 -6.62 -13.05 4.27
N PRO A 47 -7.26 -14.19 4.50
CA PRO A 47 -6.57 -15.46 4.78
C PRO A 47 -5.67 -15.94 3.64
N ASN A 48 -5.96 -15.58 2.39
CA ASN A 48 -5.11 -15.95 1.25
C ASN A 48 -3.80 -15.14 1.17
N LEU A 49 -3.66 -14.08 1.99
CA LEU A 49 -2.45 -13.28 2.13
C LEU A 49 -1.70 -13.54 3.45
N ALA A 50 -2.14 -14.53 4.24
CA ALA A 50 -1.56 -14.85 5.54
C ALA A 50 -0.04 -15.13 5.43
N GLY A 51 0.73 -14.55 6.35
CA GLY A 51 2.19 -14.70 6.40
C GLY A 51 2.96 -13.95 5.32
N GLU A 52 2.30 -13.19 4.45
CA GLU A 52 2.97 -12.42 3.39
C GLU A 52 3.39 -11.02 3.86
N TYR A 53 4.28 -10.41 3.07
CA TYR A 53 4.85 -9.10 3.33
C TYR A 53 4.39 -8.06 2.30
N PHE A 54 4.20 -6.83 2.77
CA PHE A 54 3.73 -5.73 1.92
C PHE A 54 4.53 -4.47 2.20
N LEU A 55 4.96 -3.79 1.14
CA LEU A 55 5.48 -2.44 1.22
C LEU A 55 4.31 -1.47 1.08
N VAL A 56 4.13 -0.57 2.05
CA VAL A 56 2.94 0.28 2.13
C VAL A 56 3.32 1.72 2.47
N THR A 57 2.66 2.68 1.86
CA THR A 57 2.83 4.10 2.21
C THR A 57 2.27 4.39 3.59
N GLY A 58 2.97 5.25 4.35
CA GLY A 58 2.54 5.71 5.66
C GLY A 58 1.37 6.69 5.60
N SER A 59 0.47 6.62 6.57
CA SER A 59 -0.64 7.57 6.72
C SER A 59 -0.12 8.99 6.91
N GLY A 60 -0.65 9.94 6.12
CA GLY A 60 -0.25 11.34 6.17
C GLY A 60 1.12 11.65 5.55
N LYS A 61 1.80 10.68 4.96
CA LYS A 61 3.09 10.87 4.30
C LYS A 61 2.92 11.33 2.85
N TYR A 62 3.91 12.08 2.37
CA TYR A 62 3.89 12.66 1.02
C TYR A 62 4.64 11.77 0.03
N PHE A 63 4.05 11.49 -1.12
CA PHE A 63 4.71 10.71 -2.17
C PHE A 63 6.05 11.28 -2.62
N ARG A 64 6.18 12.60 -2.67
CA ARG A 64 7.44 13.28 -3.02
C ARG A 64 8.61 12.93 -2.09
N ASN A 65 8.32 12.50 -0.86
CA ASN A 65 9.33 12.19 0.14
C ASN A 65 9.78 10.72 0.09
N VAL A 66 9.06 9.87 -0.64
CA VAL A 66 9.35 8.43 -0.71
C VAL A 66 10.76 8.16 -1.26
N THR A 67 11.21 8.95 -2.25
CA THR A 67 12.56 8.81 -2.81
C THR A 67 13.65 9.52 -1.99
N ILE A 68 13.27 10.49 -1.14
CA ILE A 68 14.19 11.30 -0.34
C ILE A 68 14.44 10.66 1.03
N LYS A 69 13.37 10.18 1.66
CA LYS A 69 13.38 9.55 3.00
C LYS A 69 12.41 8.37 3.02
N PRO A 70 12.76 7.26 2.32
CA PRO A 70 11.87 6.09 2.26
C PRO A 70 11.56 5.54 3.65
N GLU A 71 12.55 5.47 4.55
CA GLU A 71 12.43 4.96 5.91
C GLU A 71 11.45 5.75 6.80
N ASP A 72 11.10 6.98 6.43
CA ASP A 72 10.08 7.79 7.13
C ASP A 72 8.72 7.80 6.41
N SER A 73 8.71 7.44 5.14
CA SER A 73 7.55 7.63 4.26
C SER A 73 6.75 6.36 4.00
N ILE A 74 7.41 5.21 4.07
CA ILE A 74 6.85 3.89 3.81
C ILE A 74 7.21 2.92 4.92
N CYS A 75 6.52 1.80 4.95
CA CYS A 75 6.88 0.68 5.83
C CYS A 75 6.72 -0.66 5.12
N MET A 76 7.49 -1.63 5.59
CA MET A 76 7.26 -3.04 5.33
C MET A 76 6.39 -3.59 6.46
N ILE A 77 5.30 -4.25 6.11
CA ILE A 77 4.46 -4.96 7.07
C ILE A 77 4.46 -6.46 6.79
N GLU A 78 4.25 -7.24 7.82
CA GLU A 78 4.01 -8.68 7.78
C GLU A 78 2.60 -8.96 8.26
N LEU A 79 1.88 -9.87 7.60
CA LEU A 79 0.58 -10.36 8.08
C LEU A 79 0.77 -11.61 8.96
N ASP A 80 -0.12 -11.79 9.92
CA ASP A 80 -0.12 -12.98 10.77
C ASP A 80 -0.60 -14.23 10.00
N GLU A 81 -0.51 -15.39 10.66
CA GLU A 81 -0.88 -16.70 10.10
C GLU A 81 -2.38 -16.83 9.75
N LYS A 82 -3.20 -15.88 10.18
CA LYS A 82 -4.65 -15.87 9.90
C LYS A 82 -5.06 -14.79 8.89
N GLY A 83 -4.16 -13.83 8.61
CA GLY A 83 -4.47 -12.66 7.80
C GLY A 83 -5.44 -11.69 8.48
N GLU A 84 -5.44 -11.62 9.82
CA GLU A 84 -6.30 -10.75 10.61
C GLU A 84 -5.55 -9.56 11.22
N ASN A 85 -4.24 -9.72 11.42
CA ASN A 85 -3.37 -8.70 12.00
C ASN A 85 -2.14 -8.45 11.12
N TYR A 86 -1.60 -7.24 11.25
CA TYR A 86 -0.32 -6.87 10.66
C TYR A 86 0.64 -6.38 11.74
N ARG A 87 1.93 -6.47 11.47
CA ARG A 87 2.96 -5.75 12.22
C ARG A 87 3.92 -5.06 11.26
N ILE A 88 4.45 -3.91 11.67
CA ILE A 88 5.52 -3.25 10.93
C ILE A 88 6.82 -3.97 11.27
N VAL A 89 7.57 -4.34 10.24
CA VAL A 89 8.89 -4.98 10.38
C VAL A 89 10.03 -4.06 9.93
N TRP A 90 9.71 -2.99 9.17
CA TRP A 90 10.68 -1.97 8.76
C TRP A 90 9.96 -0.66 8.40
N GLY A 91 10.67 0.46 8.50
CA GLY A 91 10.21 1.78 8.06
C GLY A 91 9.35 2.53 9.10
N LEU A 92 8.82 3.70 8.71
CA LEU A 92 8.14 4.66 9.59
C LEU A 92 8.93 4.91 10.89
N VAL A 93 10.23 5.17 10.74
CA VAL A 93 11.20 5.26 11.86
C VAL A 93 10.90 6.40 12.83
N ASN A 94 10.23 7.46 12.37
CA ASN A 94 9.80 8.57 13.22
C ASN A 94 8.37 8.39 13.77
N GLY A 95 7.88 7.15 13.81
CA GLY A 95 6.53 6.82 14.22
C GLY A 95 5.52 6.93 13.09
N GLY A 96 4.30 6.53 13.37
CA GLY A 96 3.22 6.50 12.40
C GLY A 96 2.67 5.09 12.18
N ARG A 97 1.77 4.99 11.24
CA ARG A 97 1.09 3.75 10.86
C ARG A 97 0.94 3.67 9.33
N PRO A 98 0.71 2.48 8.77
CA PRO A 98 0.35 2.32 7.37
C PRO A 98 -0.86 3.18 7.00
N THR A 99 -1.06 3.41 5.69
CA THR A 99 -2.26 4.12 5.21
C THR A 99 -3.54 3.60 5.88
N SER A 100 -4.48 4.49 6.16
CA SER A 100 -5.80 4.14 6.69
C SER A 100 -6.62 3.26 5.74
N GLU A 101 -6.23 3.22 4.46
CA GLU A 101 -6.86 2.38 3.43
C GLU A 101 -6.25 0.97 3.35
N LEU A 102 -5.37 0.60 4.29
CA LEU A 102 -4.72 -0.72 4.30
C LEU A 102 -5.73 -1.87 4.19
N PRO A 103 -6.88 -1.90 4.90
CA PRO A 103 -7.85 -2.98 4.75
C PRO A 103 -8.36 -3.12 3.30
N SER A 104 -8.70 -2.01 2.65
CA SER A 104 -9.18 -2.00 1.26
C SER A 104 -8.11 -2.47 0.27
N HIS A 105 -6.85 -2.07 0.50
CA HIS A 105 -5.72 -2.52 -0.31
C HIS A 105 -5.51 -4.04 -0.20
N LEU A 106 -5.52 -4.56 1.02
CA LEU A 106 -5.30 -5.99 1.27
C LEU A 106 -6.45 -6.83 0.69
N MET A 107 -7.71 -6.43 0.88
CA MET A 107 -8.86 -7.10 0.28
C MET A 107 -8.76 -7.13 -1.26
N ASN A 108 -8.34 -6.03 -1.87
CA ASN A 108 -8.14 -5.96 -3.31
C ASN A 108 -7.01 -6.90 -3.77
N LEU A 109 -5.86 -6.88 -3.08
CA LEU A 109 -4.72 -7.76 -3.39
C LEU A 109 -5.07 -9.24 -3.19
N GLU A 110 -5.89 -9.59 -2.20
CA GLU A 110 -6.35 -10.96 -1.99
C GLU A 110 -7.15 -11.48 -3.19
N VAL A 111 -8.15 -10.70 -3.63
CA VAL A 111 -8.97 -11.07 -4.80
C VAL A 111 -8.11 -11.14 -6.07
N LYS A 112 -7.20 -10.19 -6.25
CA LYS A 112 -6.32 -10.14 -7.42
C LYS A 112 -5.31 -11.27 -7.44
N LYS A 113 -4.75 -11.66 -6.29
CA LYS A 113 -3.86 -12.83 -6.16
C LYS A 113 -4.55 -14.11 -6.64
N LEU A 114 -5.81 -14.32 -6.30
CA LEU A 114 -6.58 -15.50 -6.73
C LEU A 114 -6.82 -15.52 -8.24
N GLN A 115 -6.80 -14.37 -8.90
CA GLN A 115 -6.92 -14.28 -10.36
C GLN A 115 -5.58 -14.50 -11.07
N ASP A 116 -4.52 -13.83 -10.59
CA ASP A 116 -3.18 -13.92 -11.13
C ASP A 116 -2.14 -13.44 -10.10
N GLU A 117 -1.16 -14.30 -9.81
CA GLU A 117 -0.04 -14.00 -8.88
C GLU A 117 0.78 -12.75 -9.27
N ARG A 118 0.71 -12.32 -10.52
CA ARG A 118 1.40 -11.11 -11.00
C ARG A 118 0.74 -9.80 -10.56
N TYR A 119 -0.51 -9.83 -10.11
CA TYR A 119 -1.18 -8.66 -9.56
C TYR A 119 -0.70 -8.40 -8.14
N ARG A 120 0.27 -7.49 -8.00
CA ARG A 120 0.99 -7.24 -6.75
C ARG A 120 0.87 -5.80 -6.24
N VAL A 121 0.28 -4.89 -7.02
CA VAL A 121 0.25 -3.47 -6.70
C VAL A 121 -1.19 -2.98 -6.62
N VAL A 122 -1.48 -2.22 -5.56
CA VAL A 122 -2.64 -1.32 -5.49
C VAL A 122 -2.10 0.09 -5.41
N TYR A 123 -2.55 0.94 -6.32
CA TYR A 123 -2.14 2.32 -6.42
C TYR A 123 -3.35 3.23 -6.48
N HIS A 124 -3.53 4.05 -5.44
CA HIS A 124 -4.56 5.07 -5.36
C HIS A 124 -3.95 6.42 -5.68
N ALA A 125 -4.51 7.11 -6.66
CA ALA A 125 -4.06 8.42 -7.11
C ALA A 125 -5.26 9.32 -7.44
N HIS A 126 -5.07 10.62 -7.27
CA HIS A 126 -6.08 11.65 -7.59
C HIS A 126 -5.78 12.22 -8.99
N THR A 127 -6.08 11.46 -10.02
CA THR A 127 -5.80 11.84 -11.42
C THR A 127 -6.74 12.97 -11.85
N THR A 128 -6.24 14.20 -11.90
CA THR A 128 -7.03 15.43 -12.11
C THR A 128 -7.95 15.36 -13.31
N ASN A 129 -7.45 14.88 -14.45
CA ASN A 129 -8.25 14.79 -15.68
C ASN A 129 -9.38 13.76 -15.57
N VAL A 130 -9.15 12.62 -14.90
CA VAL A 130 -10.19 11.61 -14.67
C VAL A 130 -11.25 12.18 -13.74
N ILE A 131 -10.85 12.84 -12.65
CA ILE A 131 -11.77 13.51 -11.73
C ILE A 131 -12.59 14.58 -12.48
N ALA A 132 -11.96 15.41 -13.30
CA ALA A 132 -12.65 16.43 -14.08
C ALA A 132 -13.70 15.83 -15.03
N LEU A 133 -13.42 14.68 -15.65
CA LEU A 133 -14.37 13.98 -16.49
C LEU A 133 -15.64 13.56 -15.76
N THR A 134 -15.57 13.24 -14.48
CA THR A 134 -16.74 12.86 -13.68
C THR A 134 -17.75 13.99 -13.47
N PHE A 135 -17.34 15.25 -13.71
CA PHE A 135 -18.24 16.42 -13.63
C PHE A 135 -18.94 16.73 -14.95
N VAL A 136 -18.45 16.21 -16.08
CA VAL A 136 -18.95 16.57 -17.42
C VAL A 136 -19.53 15.36 -18.17
N LEU A 137 -19.18 14.16 -17.79
CA LEU A 137 -19.71 12.93 -18.38
C LEU A 137 -20.76 12.30 -17.47
N PRO A 138 -21.86 11.77 -18.00
CA PRO A 138 -22.79 10.98 -17.22
C PRO A 138 -22.10 9.72 -16.69
N LEU A 139 -22.28 9.43 -15.39
CA LEU A 139 -21.85 8.18 -14.78
C LEU A 139 -22.86 7.10 -15.17
N GLU A 140 -22.67 6.49 -16.33
CA GLU A 140 -23.51 5.38 -16.80
C GLU A 140 -22.68 4.09 -16.79
N ASP A 141 -23.24 3.02 -16.22
CA ASP A 141 -22.72 1.66 -16.31
C ASP A 141 -22.90 1.08 -17.71
N LYS A 142 -22.29 1.71 -18.71
CA LYS A 142 -22.19 1.13 -20.04
C LYS A 142 -20.75 0.68 -20.27
N VAL A 143 -20.57 -0.59 -20.08
CA VAL A 143 -19.41 -1.32 -20.60
C VAL A 143 -19.70 -1.75 -22.01
#